data_d69fbf12083cfc5ab8f762f68d08d5f7
#
_entry.id   d69fbf12083cfc5ab8f762f68d08d5f7
#
_cell.length_a   1.000
_cell.length_b   1.000
_cell.length_c   1.000
_cell.angle_alpha   90.00
_cell.angle_beta   90.00
_cell.angle_gamma   90.00
#
_symmetry.space_group_name_H-M   'P 1'
#
loop_
_entity.id
_entity.type
_entity.pdbx_description
1 polymer ?
#
loop_
_entity_poly.entity_id
_entity_poly.type
_entity_poly.pdbx_seq_one_letter_code
_entity_poly.pdbx_strand_id
1 'polypeptide(L)'
;MRIAALAFAATLALTWAAQAQYSTYQLPGRTTAVPPSTAAPSATPKMQAGQFSTEGDAKVHCSGQNIVWMNIRSKIYHYSGSRDYGHTKNGAYMCQTDADKMGRAAKNEKVR
;
A
#
# COMPACT_ATOMS: atom_id res chain seq x y z
N MET A 1 -22.83 -67.85 -9.88
CA MET A 1 -21.68 -67.86 -8.99
C MET A 1 -21.41 -66.41 -8.63
N ARG A 2 -21.89 -65.95 -7.50
CA ARG A 2 -21.15 -65.83 -6.22
C ARG A 2 -19.93 -64.94 -6.44
N ILE A 3 -19.60 -63.82 -5.83
CA ILE A 3 -19.79 -63.38 -4.44
C ILE A 3 -19.32 -61.92 -4.36
N ALA A 4 -20.03 -61.11 -3.64
CA ALA A 4 -19.74 -60.31 -2.45
C ALA A 4 -18.97 -59.01 -2.70
N ALA A 5 -19.56 -57.93 -2.50
CA ALA A 5 -19.74 -57.09 -1.33
C ALA A 5 -18.45 -56.91 -0.48
N LEU A 6 -17.96 -55.69 -0.41
CA LEU A 6 -17.49 -55.14 0.85
C LEU A 6 -17.41 -53.59 0.74
N ALA A 7 -18.28 -52.97 1.49
CA ALA A 7 -18.24 -51.56 1.82
C ALA A 7 -17.14 -51.33 2.87
N PHE A 8 -16.40 -50.24 2.74
CA PHE A 8 -15.75 -49.57 3.87
C PHE A 8 -15.85 -48.08 3.69
N ALA A 9 -16.78 -47.54 4.42
CA ALA A 9 -16.83 -46.15 4.76
C ALA A 9 -15.80 -45.88 5.87
N ALA A 10 -14.96 -44.90 5.72
CA ALA A 10 -14.27 -44.25 6.82
C ALA A 10 -14.01 -42.80 6.47
N THR A 11 -14.98 -42.00 6.76
CA THR A 11 -14.86 -40.55 6.82
C THR A 11 -14.11 -40.19 8.12
N LEU A 12 -12.90 -39.72 7.99
CA LEU A 12 -12.19 -39.01 9.08
C LEU A 12 -12.06 -37.54 8.68
N ALA A 13 -13.06 -36.77 9.09
CA ALA A 13 -12.98 -35.32 9.09
C ALA A 13 -12.07 -34.88 10.25
N LEU A 14 -10.84 -34.54 9.95
CA LEU A 14 -9.99 -33.77 10.86
C LEU A 14 -10.29 -32.32 10.71
N THR A 15 -11.14 -31.80 11.55
CA THR A 15 -11.30 -30.34 11.74
C THR A 15 -10.11 -29.84 12.54
N TRP A 16 -9.20 -29.18 11.87
CA TRP A 16 -8.15 -28.42 12.54
C TRP A 16 -8.70 -27.05 12.93
N ALA A 17 -9.18 -26.96 14.13
CA ALA A 17 -9.44 -25.68 14.76
C ALA A 17 -8.10 -25.08 15.20
N ALA A 18 -7.52 -24.23 14.38
CA ALA A 18 -6.40 -23.40 14.78
C ALA A 18 -6.91 -22.34 15.76
N GLN A 19 -6.82 -22.61 17.03
CA GLN A 19 -7.05 -21.62 18.07
C GLN A 19 -5.80 -20.75 18.18
N ALA A 20 -5.89 -19.56 17.65
CA ALA A 20 -4.91 -18.51 17.91
C ALA A 20 -5.02 -18.11 19.38
N GLN A 21 -4.11 -18.62 20.20
CA GLN A 21 -3.98 -18.19 21.59
C GLN A 21 -3.27 -16.83 21.60
N TYR A 22 -4.05 -15.79 21.71
CA TYR A 22 -3.52 -14.47 22.02
C TYR A 22 -3.04 -14.47 23.47
N SER A 23 -1.75 -14.57 23.64
CA SER A 23 -1.10 -14.38 24.93
C SER A 23 -1.19 -12.89 25.30
N THR A 24 -2.18 -12.52 26.06
CA THR A 24 -2.24 -11.19 26.65
C THR A 24 -1.21 -11.11 27.77
N TYR A 25 -0.04 -10.57 27.46
CA TYR A 25 0.89 -10.15 28.50
C TYR A 25 0.33 -8.92 29.20
N GLN A 26 -0.39 -9.16 30.27
CA GLN A 26 -0.91 -8.11 31.12
C GLN A 26 0.18 -7.70 32.11
N LEU A 27 0.87 -6.63 31.81
CA LEU A 27 1.76 -5.97 32.75
C LEU A 27 0.92 -5.21 33.77
N PRO A 28 1.10 -5.43 35.08
CA PRO A 28 0.37 -4.68 36.11
C PRO A 28 0.93 -3.25 36.21
N GLY A 29 0.07 -2.28 36.03
CA GLY A 29 0.28 -0.93 36.50
C GLY A 29 0.85 0.07 35.53
N ARG A 30 0.01 0.54 34.60
CA ARG A 30 -0.08 1.94 34.16
C ARG A 30 -1.35 2.18 33.36
N THR A 31 -2.39 2.57 34.03
CA THR A 31 -3.55 3.17 33.39
C THR A 31 -3.22 4.60 32.97
N THR A 32 -2.52 4.76 31.87
CA THR A 32 -2.60 5.99 31.11
C THR A 32 -3.67 5.74 30.05
N ALA A 33 -4.87 6.23 30.30
CA ALA A 33 -5.90 6.32 29.30
C ALA A 33 -5.34 7.15 28.14
N VAL A 34 -4.93 6.46 27.07
CA VAL A 34 -4.67 7.11 25.79
C VAL A 34 -6.05 7.59 25.32
N PRO A 35 -6.30 8.90 25.21
CA PRO A 35 -7.54 9.35 24.61
C PRO A 35 -7.63 8.76 23.20
N PRO A 36 -8.82 8.33 22.76
CA PRO A 36 -9.00 7.91 21.39
C PRO A 36 -8.57 9.07 20.50
N SER A 37 -7.46 8.90 19.81
CA SER A 37 -7.02 9.83 18.78
C SER A 37 -8.11 9.81 17.71
N THR A 38 -9.04 10.74 17.82
CA THR A 38 -9.94 11.08 16.73
C THR A 38 -9.06 11.71 15.65
N ALA A 39 -8.36 10.86 14.90
CA ALA A 39 -7.76 11.27 13.66
C ALA A 39 -8.94 11.76 12.81
N ALA A 40 -9.10 13.08 12.74
CA ALA A 40 -9.98 13.69 11.77
C ALA A 40 -9.64 13.07 10.42
N PRO A 41 -10.63 12.68 9.59
CA PRO A 41 -10.35 12.18 8.26
C PRO A 41 -9.61 13.31 7.53
N SER A 42 -8.30 13.14 7.39
CA SER A 42 -7.52 13.97 6.49
C SER A 42 -8.20 13.83 5.14
N ALA A 43 -8.84 14.89 4.69
CA ALA A 43 -9.45 14.91 3.37
C ALA A 43 -8.35 14.56 2.37
N THR A 44 -8.33 13.31 1.96
CA THR A 44 -7.42 12.83 0.93
C THR A 44 -7.71 13.67 -0.31
N PRO A 45 -6.77 14.45 -0.82
CA PRO A 45 -7.02 15.21 -2.04
C PRO A 45 -7.50 14.22 -3.09
N LYS A 46 -8.58 14.56 -3.78
CA LYS A 46 -9.11 13.72 -4.87
C LYS A 46 -8.01 13.52 -5.90
N MET A 47 -7.40 12.36 -5.89
CA MET A 47 -6.38 11.99 -6.84
C MET A 47 -7.02 11.80 -8.21
N GLN A 48 -6.39 12.35 -9.22
CA GLN A 48 -6.78 12.15 -10.61
C GLN A 48 -6.28 10.81 -11.13
N ALA A 49 -6.83 10.33 -12.21
CA ALA A 49 -6.34 9.11 -12.86
C ALA A 49 -4.84 9.21 -13.14
N GLY A 50 -4.09 8.17 -12.80
CA GLY A 50 -2.63 8.15 -12.93
C GLY A 50 -1.85 8.79 -11.78
N GLN A 51 -2.54 9.26 -10.74
CA GLN A 51 -1.93 9.78 -9.51
C GLN A 51 -2.10 8.78 -8.37
N PHE A 52 -1.05 8.52 -7.61
CA PHE A 52 -1.02 7.55 -6.52
C PHE A 52 -0.51 8.17 -5.22
N SER A 53 -1.07 7.75 -4.10
CA SER A 53 -0.66 8.20 -2.78
C SER A 53 0.60 7.51 -2.29
N THR A 54 0.87 6.32 -2.80
CA THR A 54 2.05 5.54 -2.45
C THR A 54 2.88 5.20 -3.68
N GLU A 55 4.18 5.11 -3.49
CA GLU A 55 5.10 4.67 -4.54
C GLU A 55 4.83 3.22 -4.96
N GLY A 56 4.39 2.39 -4.00
CA GLY A 56 4.05 0.99 -4.25
C GLY A 56 2.93 0.84 -5.28
N ASP A 57 1.84 1.60 -5.12
CA ASP A 57 0.71 1.58 -6.05
C ASP A 57 1.13 2.09 -7.44
N ALA A 58 1.95 3.13 -7.47
CA ALA A 58 2.51 3.64 -8.71
C ALA A 58 3.39 2.58 -9.41
N LYS A 59 4.22 1.83 -8.67
CA LYS A 59 5.05 0.74 -9.22
C LYS A 59 4.22 -0.34 -9.89
N VAL A 60 3.14 -0.75 -9.26
CA VAL A 60 2.23 -1.76 -9.83
C VAL A 60 1.60 -1.26 -11.13
N HIS A 61 1.19 0.00 -11.16
CA HIS A 61 0.53 0.59 -12.32
C HIS A 61 1.50 0.88 -13.47
N CYS A 62 2.65 1.42 -13.16
CA CYS A 62 3.61 1.94 -14.16
C CYS A 62 4.45 0.86 -14.85
N SER A 63 4.36 -0.40 -14.42
CA SER A 63 4.95 -1.57 -15.10
C SER A 63 6.34 -1.33 -15.73
N GLY A 64 7.35 -1.05 -14.89
CA GLY A 64 8.74 -0.88 -15.32
C GLY A 64 9.12 0.51 -15.84
N GLN A 65 8.20 1.46 -15.86
CA GLN A 65 8.53 2.87 -16.10
C GLN A 65 9.11 3.52 -14.85
N ASN A 66 9.83 4.62 -15.04
CA ASN A 66 10.28 5.43 -13.91
C ASN A 66 9.09 6.06 -13.19
N ILE A 67 9.15 6.02 -11.87
CA ILE A 67 8.17 6.68 -11.03
C ILE A 67 8.76 8.02 -10.60
N VAL A 68 7.93 9.04 -10.69
CA VAL A 68 8.28 10.39 -10.31
C VAL A 68 7.30 10.92 -9.26
N TRP A 69 7.74 11.87 -8.47
CA TRP A 69 6.91 12.63 -7.56
C TRP A 69 6.51 13.94 -8.20
N MET A 70 5.26 14.07 -8.60
CA MET A 70 4.74 15.28 -9.22
C MET A 70 4.15 16.22 -8.17
N ASN A 71 4.65 17.44 -8.09
CA ASN A 71 3.95 18.49 -7.38
C ASN A 71 2.81 19.00 -8.27
N ILE A 72 1.59 18.69 -7.89
CA ILE A 72 0.38 18.95 -8.67
C ILE A 72 0.15 20.44 -8.90
N ARG A 73 0.59 21.28 -7.95
CA ARG A 73 0.38 22.72 -8.02
C ARG A 73 1.36 23.42 -8.96
N SER A 74 2.64 23.10 -8.83
CA SER A 74 3.69 23.73 -9.65
C SER A 74 3.91 23.05 -11.00
N LYS A 75 3.37 21.85 -11.20
CA LYS A 75 3.62 21.02 -12.38
C LYS A 75 5.10 20.69 -12.58
N ILE A 76 5.82 20.56 -11.48
CA ILE A 76 7.22 20.14 -11.48
C ILE A 76 7.28 18.77 -10.84
N TYR A 77 7.96 17.83 -11.51
CA TYR A 77 8.17 16.50 -10.95
C TYR A 77 9.64 16.28 -10.63
N HIS A 78 9.84 15.41 -9.63
CA HIS A 78 11.11 15.06 -9.04
C HIS A 78 11.40 13.58 -9.24
N TYR A 79 12.62 13.25 -9.59
CA TYR A 79 13.06 11.85 -9.70
C TYR A 79 13.38 11.24 -8.34
N SER A 80 13.28 9.91 -8.26
CA SER A 80 13.73 9.14 -7.11
C SER A 80 15.18 9.49 -6.74
N GLY A 81 15.40 9.71 -5.44
CA GLY A 81 16.70 10.13 -4.90
C GLY A 81 16.93 11.64 -4.87
N SER A 82 16.00 12.46 -5.35
CA SER A 82 16.04 13.89 -5.07
C SER A 82 15.50 14.21 -3.68
N ARG A 83 15.90 15.36 -3.14
CA ARG A 83 15.47 15.79 -1.80
C ARG A 83 13.96 16.00 -1.72
N ASP A 84 13.33 16.42 -2.79
CA ASP A 84 11.92 16.81 -2.83
C ASP A 84 11.01 15.66 -3.26
N TYR A 85 11.57 14.49 -3.59
CA TYR A 85 10.83 13.28 -3.92
C TYR A 85 10.00 12.77 -2.72
N GLY A 86 8.70 12.74 -2.86
CA GLY A 86 7.80 12.34 -1.78
C GLY A 86 7.58 13.38 -0.68
N HIS A 87 8.25 14.53 -0.73
CA HIS A 87 8.28 15.47 0.39
C HIS A 87 7.52 16.78 0.19
N THR A 88 6.99 17.04 -0.99
CA THR A 88 6.20 18.26 -1.22
C THR A 88 4.72 18.08 -0.87
N LYS A 89 4.10 19.13 -0.29
CA LYS A 89 2.75 19.05 0.30
C LYS A 89 1.64 18.63 -0.66
N ASN A 90 1.71 19.00 -1.92
CA ASN A 90 0.64 18.74 -2.89
C ASN A 90 1.20 17.88 -4.01
N GLY A 91 1.71 16.71 -3.66
CA GLY A 91 2.30 15.82 -4.62
C GLY A 91 1.59 14.48 -4.70
N ALA A 92 1.88 13.77 -5.78
CA ALA A 92 1.46 12.40 -6.00
C ALA A 92 2.55 11.66 -6.76
N TYR A 93 2.62 10.34 -6.50
CA TYR A 93 3.42 9.45 -7.33
C TYR A 93 2.70 9.20 -8.65
N MET A 94 3.45 9.15 -9.74
CA MET A 94 2.90 8.84 -11.06
C MET A 94 3.99 8.30 -11.99
N CYS A 95 3.56 7.73 -13.10
CA CYS A 95 4.47 7.32 -14.15
C CYS A 95 5.11 8.54 -14.82
N GLN A 96 6.40 8.44 -15.14
CA GLN A 96 7.10 9.55 -15.79
C GLN A 96 6.40 9.99 -17.07
N THR A 97 5.92 9.06 -17.90
CA THR A 97 5.22 9.39 -19.15
C THR A 97 3.95 10.22 -18.95
N ASP A 98 3.25 10.02 -17.83
CA ASP A 98 2.06 10.81 -17.51
C ASP A 98 2.46 12.15 -16.89
N ALA A 99 3.53 12.19 -16.12
CA ALA A 99 4.09 13.40 -15.58
C ALA A 99 4.58 14.35 -16.69
N ASP A 100 5.21 13.82 -17.74
CA ASP A 100 5.68 14.58 -18.91
C ASP A 100 4.53 15.27 -19.66
N LYS A 101 3.35 14.66 -19.69
CA LYS A 101 2.15 15.26 -20.28
C LYS A 101 1.58 16.41 -19.43
N MET A 102 1.82 16.38 -18.14
CA MET A 102 1.24 17.32 -17.16
C MET A 102 2.18 18.43 -16.75
N GLY A 103 3.47 18.24 -16.87
CA GLY A 103 4.47 19.16 -16.35
C GLY A 103 5.87 18.91 -16.88
N ARG A 104 6.87 19.22 -16.08
CA ARG A 104 8.28 19.08 -16.45
C ARG A 104 9.13 18.62 -15.27
N ALA A 105 10.26 18.02 -15.56
CA ALA A 105 11.27 17.69 -14.55
C ALA A 105 11.80 18.95 -13.83
N ALA A 106 12.17 18.77 -12.57
CA ALA A 106 12.89 19.80 -11.84
C ALA A 106 14.27 20.05 -12.50
N LYS A 107 14.70 21.28 -12.47
CA LYS A 107 16.01 21.65 -13.04
C LYS A 107 17.10 20.92 -12.30
N ASN A 108 18.09 20.43 -13.06
CA ASN A 108 19.28 19.73 -12.54
C ASN A 108 19.00 18.32 -11.90
N GLU A 109 17.81 17.80 -12.04
CA GLU A 109 17.53 16.42 -11.67
C GLU A 109 17.63 15.50 -12.89
N LYS A 110 18.20 14.32 -12.69
CA LYS A 110 18.35 13.29 -13.71
C LYS A 110 17.83 11.96 -13.17
N VAL A 111 17.35 11.12 -14.07
CA VAL A 111 17.07 9.72 -13.77
C VAL A 111 18.37 9.06 -13.30
N ARG A 112 18.33 8.37 -12.16
CA ARG A 112 19.44 7.59 -11.62
C ARG A 112 19.16 6.11 -11.79
#